data_755dae1090a3861d49f1a53f72e20e1b
#
_entry.id   755dae1090a3861d49f1a53f72e20e1b
#
_cell.length_a   1.000
_cell.length_b   1.000
_cell.length_c   1.000
_cell.angle_alpha   90.00
_cell.angle_beta   90.00
_cell.angle_gamma   90.00
#
_symmetry.space_group_name_H-M   'P 1'
#
loop_
_entity.id
_entity.type
_entity.pdbx_description
1 polymer ?
#
loop_
_entity_poly.entity_id
_entity_poly.type
_entity_poly.pdbx_seq_one_letter_code
_entity_poly.pdbx_strand_id
1 'polypeptide(L)'
;MSPSESLFQYTEKIYALSINLGLGVLGGYLQDKGYNVKMRDLNITLVNKYKDENSKKLFEIVFDINKFKNYIFTGNDIEIDSLIESFLSEYDIANEDIYGVSIGSDFSFLQIQFGFLLAKYIKIKFNKHVFIGGNNISFLYIFKDVFKEMWEIVLSEFKFIINGPGERCIDEIIQDLNNNTNSDKLSSINGIINYIDGEIISNPTMKPLIIKPDWGDMDLSYYTKCMISENDSEKAIKENLIYFYKWPDTFAGSVGQIINKYNKLRRSDVSNKLIIPYIFNYNCPYNCAFCTQSDIDRSSIIGGDPDEVIKDVIALKEKYNTNYFYFLNNAFNFSPKFVDSFCKKIIDINLEIHWSDCGRFNNLTYERLELMKKAGCVKLTFGFESGSLKIIELIDKRINLDHAERVLKWCYELGIWVDIEVIVGLPQEYDEDFNATCEFINKNKKYINYFWINEFFVVPNSLIGRYPEKYGIELIKDINNYRKLLDNNLKMFKRESDNVMTSNSKLFGFNEINRRNFDAIVSDNRKKISKLSNMQNSEFNEAAKFYTMLCEIK
;
A
#
# COMPACT_ATOMS: atom_id res chain seq x y z
N MET A 1 6.69 12.46 0.78
CA MET A 1 6.82 10.99 0.88
C MET A 1 8.13 10.58 0.26
N SER A 2 8.90 9.71 0.90
CA SER A 2 10.18 9.22 0.37
C SER A 2 9.98 8.39 -0.91
N PRO A 3 10.88 8.46 -1.91
CA PRO A 3 10.73 7.73 -3.17
C PRO A 3 10.80 6.21 -2.99
N SER A 4 10.11 5.48 -3.85
CA SER A 4 10.02 4.03 -3.83
C SER A 4 10.90 3.38 -4.90
N GLU A 5 11.62 2.32 -4.56
CA GLU A 5 12.42 1.51 -5.49
C GLU A 5 11.60 0.96 -6.66
N SER A 6 10.38 0.59 -6.36
CA SER A 6 9.48 0.02 -7.34
C SER A 6 9.20 1.00 -8.48
N LEU A 7 9.03 2.28 -8.18
CA LEU A 7 8.90 3.30 -9.22
C LEU A 7 10.15 3.42 -10.07
N PHE A 8 11.32 3.31 -9.46
CA PHE A 8 12.58 3.44 -10.18
C PHE A 8 12.77 2.37 -11.27
N GLN A 9 12.37 1.12 -10.99
CA GLN A 9 12.50 0.01 -11.93
C GLN A 9 11.59 0.13 -13.16
N TYR A 10 10.48 0.85 -13.04
CA TYR A 10 9.39 0.88 -14.03
C TYR A 10 9.17 2.22 -14.71
N THR A 11 9.91 3.25 -14.32
CA THR A 11 9.78 4.61 -14.89
C THR A 11 10.13 4.73 -16.36
N GLU A 12 10.70 3.69 -16.98
CA GLU A 12 11.05 3.72 -18.41
C GLU A 12 9.87 3.44 -19.35
N LYS A 13 8.71 2.97 -18.84
CA LYS A 13 7.67 2.42 -19.72
C LYS A 13 6.29 3.06 -19.56
N ILE A 14 5.57 2.74 -18.52
CA ILE A 14 4.27 3.34 -18.20
C ILE A 14 4.11 3.35 -16.69
N TYR A 15 3.64 4.43 -16.14
CA TYR A 15 3.30 4.49 -14.73
C TYR A 15 2.04 5.33 -14.51
N ALA A 16 1.33 5.00 -13.46
CA ALA A 16 0.30 5.85 -12.90
C ALA A 16 0.55 5.94 -11.41
N LEU A 17 0.54 7.15 -10.90
CA LEU A 17 0.66 7.41 -9.50
C LEU A 17 -0.72 7.44 -8.86
N SER A 18 -0.87 6.75 -7.73
CA SER A 18 -2.02 6.94 -6.84
C SER A 18 -1.73 8.07 -5.88
N ILE A 19 -2.70 8.91 -5.63
CA ILE A 19 -2.59 9.93 -4.59
C ILE A 19 -2.34 9.23 -3.25
N ASN A 20 -1.33 9.67 -2.51
CA ASN A 20 -1.01 9.10 -1.22
C ASN A 20 -2.08 9.47 -0.18
N LEU A 21 -2.89 8.48 0.24
CA LEU A 21 -3.94 8.68 1.22
C LEU A 21 -3.39 9.09 2.58
N GLY A 22 -2.26 8.52 3.02
CA GLY A 22 -1.65 8.85 4.31
C GLY A 22 -1.26 10.32 4.42
N LEU A 23 -0.74 10.92 3.34
CA LEU A 23 -0.50 12.37 3.30
C LEU A 23 -1.80 13.16 3.38
N GLY A 24 -2.83 12.74 2.64
CA GLY A 24 -4.13 13.40 2.66
C GLY A 24 -4.81 13.35 4.04
N VAL A 25 -4.75 12.20 4.70
CA VAL A 25 -5.32 12.02 6.05
C VAL A 25 -4.58 12.88 7.07
N LEU A 26 -3.25 12.84 7.06
CA LEU A 26 -2.45 13.68 7.95
C LEU A 26 -2.65 15.18 7.68
N GLY A 27 -2.69 15.55 6.38
CA GLY A 27 -2.95 16.93 5.97
C GLY A 27 -4.31 17.41 6.40
N GLY A 28 -5.38 16.64 6.16
CA GLY A 28 -6.73 16.98 6.59
C GLY A 28 -6.82 17.18 8.10
N TYR A 29 -6.25 16.27 8.88
CA TYR A 29 -6.25 16.40 10.34
C TYR A 29 -5.53 17.66 10.84
N LEU A 30 -4.30 17.90 10.36
CA LEU A 30 -3.50 19.02 10.83
C LEU A 30 -4.08 20.37 10.37
N GLN A 31 -4.63 20.44 9.15
CA GLN A 31 -5.33 21.66 8.68
C GLN A 31 -6.59 21.95 9.50
N ASP A 32 -7.38 20.92 9.85
CA ASP A 32 -8.55 21.08 10.74
C ASP A 32 -8.15 21.56 12.16
N LYS A 33 -6.90 21.30 12.57
CA LYS A 33 -6.32 21.86 13.80
C LYS A 33 -5.77 23.29 13.66
N GLY A 34 -5.83 23.85 12.46
CA GLY A 34 -5.38 25.21 12.17
C GLY A 34 -3.90 25.33 11.81
N TYR A 35 -3.19 24.23 11.59
CA TYR A 35 -1.81 24.25 11.11
C TYR A 35 -1.75 24.59 9.61
N ASN A 36 -0.76 25.37 9.22
CA ASN A 36 -0.43 25.56 7.80
C ASN A 36 0.44 24.39 7.32
N VAL A 37 -0.12 23.52 6.47
CA VAL A 37 0.53 22.29 6.04
C VAL A 37 0.86 22.34 4.57
N LYS A 38 2.14 22.19 4.25
CA LYS A 38 2.63 22.02 2.88
C LYS A 38 3.05 20.56 2.66
N MET A 39 2.60 19.97 1.58
CA MET A 39 2.87 18.56 1.27
C MET A 39 3.61 18.41 -0.03
N ARG A 40 4.56 17.46 -0.06
CA ARG A 40 5.33 17.13 -1.27
C ARG A 40 5.46 15.61 -1.41
N ASP A 41 5.12 15.10 -2.57
CA ASP A 41 5.31 13.68 -2.89
C ASP A 41 6.59 13.51 -3.72
N LEU A 42 7.64 13.01 -3.08
CA LEU A 42 8.93 12.82 -3.74
C LEU A 42 8.94 11.67 -4.75
N ASN A 43 7.86 10.87 -4.85
CA ASN A 43 7.71 9.95 -5.97
C ASN A 43 7.55 10.69 -7.30
N ILE A 44 6.91 11.87 -7.28
CA ILE A 44 6.83 12.74 -8.47
C ILE A 44 8.23 13.19 -8.88
N THR A 45 9.06 13.63 -7.94
CA THR A 45 10.45 14.00 -8.19
C THR A 45 11.24 12.81 -8.75
N LEU A 46 11.07 11.63 -8.17
CA LEU A 46 11.72 10.42 -8.66
C LEU A 46 11.35 10.14 -10.12
N VAL A 47 10.07 10.21 -10.46
CA VAL A 47 9.59 10.03 -11.83
C VAL A 47 10.22 11.03 -12.79
N ASN A 48 10.36 12.28 -12.39
CA ASN A 48 10.95 13.32 -13.22
C ASN A 48 12.48 13.16 -13.39
N LYS A 49 13.16 12.67 -12.36
CA LYS A 49 14.63 12.65 -12.28
C LYS A 49 15.27 11.26 -12.30
N TYR A 50 14.54 10.19 -12.59
CA TYR A 50 15.11 8.82 -12.50
C TYR A 50 16.24 8.55 -13.49
N LYS A 51 16.31 9.30 -14.61
CA LYS A 51 17.42 9.22 -15.58
C LYS A 51 18.61 10.08 -15.20
N ASP A 52 18.46 10.98 -14.25
CA ASP A 52 19.50 11.89 -13.80
C ASP A 52 20.61 11.13 -13.07
N GLU A 53 21.86 11.39 -13.47
CA GLU A 53 23.03 10.70 -12.90
C GLU A 53 23.24 11.01 -11.42
N ASN A 54 22.89 12.23 -10.97
CA ASN A 54 22.97 12.59 -9.55
C ASN A 54 21.96 11.79 -8.72
N SER A 55 20.75 11.59 -9.23
CA SER A 55 19.73 10.78 -8.56
C SER A 55 20.16 9.31 -8.47
N LYS A 56 20.70 8.74 -9.54
CA LYS A 56 21.24 7.38 -9.53
C LYS A 56 22.36 7.23 -8.49
N LYS A 57 23.30 8.16 -8.49
CA LYS A 57 24.41 8.17 -7.54
C LYS A 57 23.95 8.31 -6.10
N LEU A 58 22.97 9.17 -5.84
CA LEU A 58 22.34 9.32 -4.52
C LEU A 58 21.75 7.98 -4.06
N PHE A 59 21.01 7.29 -4.91
CA PHE A 59 20.39 6.03 -4.55
C PHE A 59 21.39 4.88 -4.35
N GLU A 60 22.49 4.85 -5.09
CA GLU A 60 23.59 3.91 -4.81
C GLU A 60 24.21 4.15 -3.43
N ILE A 61 24.39 5.42 -3.05
CA ILE A 61 24.89 5.80 -1.73
C ILE A 61 23.91 5.39 -0.63
N VAL A 62 22.62 5.51 -0.87
CA VAL A 62 21.57 5.11 0.09
C VAL A 62 21.72 3.64 0.51
N PHE A 63 22.12 2.74 -0.39
CA PHE A 63 22.33 1.32 -0.06
C PHE A 63 23.67 1.03 0.62
N ASP A 64 24.61 1.97 0.67
CA ASP A 64 25.86 1.80 1.39
C ASP A 64 25.67 2.05 2.88
N ILE A 65 25.63 0.96 3.67
CA ILE A 65 25.39 1.03 5.12
C ILE A 65 26.43 1.87 5.85
N ASN A 66 27.69 1.90 5.38
CA ASN A 66 28.73 2.65 6.06
C ASN A 66 28.59 4.15 5.79
N LYS A 67 28.28 4.55 4.55
CA LYS A 67 27.94 5.94 4.21
C LYS A 67 26.67 6.39 4.92
N PHE A 68 25.62 5.57 4.90
CA PHE A 68 24.38 5.81 5.63
C PHE A 68 24.66 6.06 7.11
N LYS A 69 25.33 5.13 7.78
CA LYS A 69 25.67 5.22 9.20
C LYS A 69 26.50 6.48 9.50
N ASN A 70 27.53 6.72 8.72
CA ASN A 70 28.39 7.90 8.90
C ASN A 70 27.57 9.19 8.79
N TYR A 71 26.72 9.30 7.76
CA TYR A 71 25.90 10.50 7.56
C TYR A 71 24.87 10.70 8.66
N ILE A 72 24.21 9.64 9.13
CA ILE A 72 23.24 9.75 10.22
C ILE A 72 23.93 10.26 11.51
N PHE A 73 25.14 9.79 11.84
CA PHE A 73 25.84 10.25 13.04
C PHE A 73 26.46 11.64 12.89
N THR A 74 27.10 11.93 11.78
CA THR A 74 27.86 13.17 11.63
C THR A 74 27.07 14.29 10.98
N GLY A 75 26.18 13.93 10.02
CA GLY A 75 25.51 14.87 9.13
C GLY A 75 26.48 15.70 8.29
N ASN A 76 27.68 15.17 8.06
CA ASN A 76 28.74 15.91 7.39
C ASN A 76 29.30 15.05 6.22
N ASP A 77 28.66 15.20 5.08
CA ASP A 77 29.12 14.64 3.81
C ASP A 77 28.66 15.55 2.67
N ILE A 78 29.59 16.36 2.14
CA ILE A 78 29.32 17.36 1.10
C ILE A 78 28.74 16.71 -0.16
N GLU A 79 29.16 15.49 -0.50
CA GLU A 79 28.64 14.77 -1.65
C GLU A 79 27.17 14.41 -1.45
N ILE A 80 26.82 13.84 -0.30
CA ILE A 80 25.43 13.49 0.03
C ILE A 80 24.56 14.74 0.07
N ASP A 81 25.01 15.81 0.71
CA ASP A 81 24.27 17.08 0.78
C ASP A 81 23.97 17.63 -0.62
N SER A 82 25.00 17.70 -1.49
CA SER A 82 24.85 18.20 -2.86
C SER A 82 23.89 17.33 -3.70
N LEU A 83 23.91 16.02 -3.52
CA LEU A 83 23.03 15.11 -4.24
C LEU A 83 21.58 15.24 -3.75
N ILE A 84 21.36 15.39 -2.43
CA ILE A 84 20.02 15.65 -1.88
C ILE A 84 19.50 17.01 -2.36
N GLU A 85 20.32 18.07 -2.36
CA GLU A 85 19.95 19.38 -2.89
C GLU A 85 19.57 19.32 -4.38
N SER A 86 20.36 18.62 -5.18
CA SER A 86 20.03 18.39 -6.59
C SER A 86 18.71 17.66 -6.78
N PHE A 87 18.46 16.63 -5.98
CA PHE A 87 17.20 15.89 -6.01
C PHE A 87 16.00 16.76 -5.63
N LEU A 88 16.16 17.61 -4.63
CA LEU A 88 15.11 18.48 -4.09
C LEU A 88 15.00 19.84 -4.78
N SER A 89 15.78 20.12 -5.82
CA SER A 89 15.92 21.46 -6.42
C SER A 89 14.62 22.09 -6.93
N GLU A 90 13.55 21.29 -7.09
CA GLU A 90 12.22 21.76 -7.51
C GLU A 90 11.38 22.30 -6.33
N TYR A 91 11.83 22.11 -5.09
CA TYR A 91 11.11 22.48 -3.89
C TYR A 91 11.84 23.55 -3.08
N ASP A 92 11.11 24.58 -2.67
CA ASP A 92 11.55 25.46 -1.60
C ASP A 92 11.23 24.80 -0.26
N ILE A 93 12.23 24.13 0.34
CA ILE A 93 12.11 23.44 1.63
C ILE A 93 12.54 24.34 2.79
N ALA A 94 13.12 25.51 2.50
CA ALA A 94 13.54 26.46 3.52
C ALA A 94 12.34 27.18 4.13
N ASN A 95 12.37 27.38 5.44
CA ASN A 95 11.47 28.23 6.24
C ASN A 95 10.23 27.60 6.88
N GLU A 96 10.09 26.27 6.93
CA GLU A 96 9.03 25.66 7.74
C GLU A 96 9.49 25.54 9.21
N ASP A 97 8.54 25.59 10.14
CA ASP A 97 8.86 25.47 11.58
C ASP A 97 9.21 24.04 11.97
N ILE A 98 8.55 23.07 11.35
CA ILE A 98 8.64 21.64 11.64
C ILE A 98 8.52 20.86 10.33
N TYR A 99 9.21 19.74 10.23
CA TYR A 99 9.16 18.87 9.07
C TYR A 99 8.68 17.46 9.43
N GLY A 100 7.96 16.83 8.50
CA GLY A 100 7.58 15.43 8.58
C GLY A 100 8.08 14.63 7.38
N VAL A 101 8.68 13.47 7.61
CA VAL A 101 9.08 12.52 6.57
C VAL A 101 8.19 11.30 6.67
N SER A 102 7.27 11.14 5.71
CA SER A 102 6.44 9.94 5.60
C SER A 102 7.13 8.90 4.73
N ILE A 103 7.42 7.75 5.32
CA ILE A 103 8.00 6.59 4.65
C ILE A 103 6.87 5.61 4.33
N GLY A 104 6.47 5.63 3.08
CA GLY A 104 5.21 5.21 2.51
C GLY A 104 4.77 3.77 2.61
N SER A 105 4.03 3.29 1.61
CA SER A 105 3.24 2.07 1.66
C SER A 105 3.98 0.82 1.18
N ASP A 106 4.98 0.96 0.33
CA ASP A 106 5.75 -0.17 -0.17
C ASP A 106 6.93 -0.47 0.73
N PHE A 107 7.16 -1.73 1.03
CA PHE A 107 8.38 -2.13 1.68
C PHE A 107 9.58 -1.99 0.72
N SER A 108 10.25 -0.86 0.82
CA SER A 108 11.38 -0.48 -0.03
C SER A 108 12.52 0.04 0.84
N PHE A 109 13.66 -0.61 0.75
CA PHE A 109 14.88 -0.15 1.45
C PHE A 109 15.35 1.21 0.98
N LEU A 110 15.23 1.50 -0.32
CA LEU A 110 15.50 2.83 -0.85
C LEU A 110 14.66 3.89 -0.13
N GLN A 111 13.37 3.66 -0.04
CA GLN A 111 12.45 4.60 0.60
C GLN A 111 12.77 4.80 2.09
N ILE A 112 13.08 3.71 2.78
CA ILE A 112 13.40 3.72 4.22
C ILE A 112 14.68 4.50 4.46
N GLN A 113 15.77 4.11 3.81
CA GLN A 113 17.08 4.72 4.04
C GLN A 113 17.14 6.16 3.54
N PHE A 114 16.62 6.43 2.34
CA PHE A 114 16.54 7.80 1.84
C PHE A 114 15.70 8.69 2.75
N GLY A 115 14.59 8.18 3.30
CA GLY A 115 13.77 8.92 4.25
C GLY A 115 14.54 9.36 5.50
N PHE A 116 15.38 8.49 6.06
CA PHE A 116 16.24 8.85 7.20
C PHE A 116 17.37 9.79 6.82
N LEU A 117 18.01 9.62 5.65
CA LEU A 117 19.03 10.55 5.15
C LEU A 117 18.43 11.96 4.93
N LEU A 118 17.26 12.03 4.31
CA LEU A 118 16.53 13.27 4.13
C LEU A 118 16.17 13.94 5.46
N ALA A 119 15.69 13.16 6.42
CA ALA A 119 15.38 13.67 7.75
C ALA A 119 16.63 14.25 8.45
N LYS A 120 17.79 13.58 8.31
CA LYS A 120 19.07 14.07 8.86
C LYS A 120 19.52 15.34 8.17
N TYR A 121 19.46 15.38 6.83
CA TYR A 121 19.77 16.58 6.04
C TYR A 121 18.93 17.78 6.51
N ILE A 122 17.60 17.62 6.59
CA ILE A 122 16.69 18.67 7.03
C ILE A 122 17.03 19.14 8.45
N LYS A 123 17.22 18.19 9.38
CA LYS A 123 17.55 18.48 10.78
C LYS A 123 18.79 19.36 10.92
N ILE A 124 19.83 19.08 10.13
CA ILE A 124 21.10 19.82 10.20
C ILE A 124 21.05 21.11 9.39
N LYS A 125 20.63 21.03 8.13
CA LYS A 125 20.64 22.16 7.20
C LYS A 125 19.76 23.32 7.68
N PHE A 126 18.60 22.99 8.22
CA PHE A 126 17.61 23.99 8.65
C PHE A 126 17.52 24.15 10.19
N ASN A 127 18.24 23.32 10.95
CA ASN A 127 18.17 23.28 12.42
C ASN A 127 16.72 23.19 12.94
N LYS A 128 15.95 22.25 12.38
CA LYS A 128 14.51 22.08 12.66
C LYS A 128 14.21 20.69 13.22
N HIS A 129 13.07 20.60 13.91
CA HIS A 129 12.53 19.29 14.33
C HIS A 129 11.98 18.53 13.13
N VAL A 130 12.22 17.21 13.13
CA VAL A 130 11.73 16.31 12.09
C VAL A 130 11.02 15.14 12.73
N PHE A 131 9.77 14.87 12.33
CA PHE A 131 9.13 13.60 12.63
C PHE A 131 9.31 12.63 11.47
N ILE A 132 9.36 11.34 11.80
CA ILE A 132 9.49 10.27 10.84
C ILE A 132 8.40 9.25 11.13
N GLY A 133 7.63 8.88 10.12
CA GLY A 133 6.51 7.96 10.28
C GLY A 133 6.13 7.28 8.97
N GLY A 134 4.98 6.64 8.97
CA GLY A 134 4.41 5.94 7.81
C GLY A 134 4.46 4.42 7.95
N ASN A 135 3.78 3.73 7.03
CA ASN A 135 3.56 2.29 7.13
C ASN A 135 4.86 1.47 7.20
N ASN A 136 5.93 1.91 6.53
CA ASN A 136 7.21 1.22 6.57
C ASN A 136 7.87 1.28 7.94
N ILE A 137 7.66 2.34 8.70
CA ILE A 137 8.16 2.44 10.08
C ILE A 137 7.47 1.40 10.97
N SER A 138 6.15 1.28 10.88
CA SER A 138 5.40 0.26 11.61
C SER A 138 5.80 -1.16 11.19
N PHE A 139 6.05 -1.37 9.90
CA PHE A 139 6.55 -2.63 9.39
C PHE A 139 7.95 -2.97 9.93
N LEU A 140 8.89 -2.02 9.87
CA LEU A 140 10.22 -2.20 10.44
C LEU A 140 10.19 -2.51 11.94
N TYR A 141 9.24 -1.91 12.67
CA TYR A 141 9.07 -2.19 14.09
C TYR A 141 8.61 -3.63 14.35
N ILE A 142 7.75 -4.20 13.50
CA ILE A 142 7.36 -5.62 13.58
C ILE A 142 8.59 -6.53 13.46
N PHE A 143 9.58 -6.15 12.66
CA PHE A 143 10.83 -6.89 12.43
C PHE A 143 12.03 -6.27 13.16
N LYS A 144 11.80 -5.59 14.28
CA LYS A 144 12.83 -4.80 14.98
C LYS A 144 14.13 -5.56 15.27
N ASP A 145 14.03 -6.85 15.55
CA ASP A 145 15.20 -7.68 15.86
C ASP A 145 16.10 -7.89 14.64
N VAL A 146 15.51 -8.04 13.44
CA VAL A 146 16.24 -8.15 12.16
C VAL A 146 16.92 -6.83 11.82
N PHE A 147 16.24 -5.72 12.08
CA PHE A 147 16.70 -4.37 11.78
C PHE A 147 17.33 -3.66 12.97
N LYS A 148 17.76 -4.41 13.99
CA LYS A 148 18.30 -3.83 15.24
C LYS A 148 19.43 -2.83 14.97
N GLU A 149 20.41 -3.16 14.13
CA GLU A 149 21.50 -2.25 13.76
C GLU A 149 21.00 -0.93 13.18
N MET A 150 20.00 -0.97 12.30
CA MET A 150 19.41 0.23 11.74
C MET A 150 18.68 1.04 12.82
N TRP A 151 17.89 0.38 13.68
CA TRP A 151 17.18 1.05 14.76
C TRP A 151 18.13 1.74 15.74
N GLU A 152 19.23 1.09 16.12
CA GLU A 152 20.27 1.69 16.97
C GLU A 152 20.86 2.96 16.34
N ILE A 153 21.12 2.92 15.03
CA ILE A 153 21.64 4.08 14.28
C ILE A 153 20.62 5.24 14.30
N VAL A 154 19.38 4.97 13.92
CA VAL A 154 18.39 6.06 13.73
C VAL A 154 17.85 6.59 15.06
N LEU A 155 17.66 5.74 16.07
CA LEU A 155 17.16 6.16 17.39
C LEU A 155 18.19 6.94 18.21
N SER A 156 19.49 6.84 17.87
CA SER A 156 20.51 7.71 18.49
C SER A 156 20.37 9.17 18.05
N GLU A 157 19.74 9.42 16.90
CA GLU A 157 19.66 10.75 16.28
C GLU A 157 18.25 11.34 16.23
N PHE A 158 17.23 10.52 16.14
CA PHE A 158 15.86 10.96 15.98
C PHE A 158 14.99 10.58 17.18
N LYS A 159 14.34 11.60 17.77
CA LYS A 159 13.44 11.43 18.93
C LYS A 159 11.98 11.17 18.53
N PHE A 160 11.59 11.57 17.31
CA PHE A 160 10.20 11.55 16.86
C PHE A 160 10.03 10.55 15.72
N ILE A 161 10.19 9.26 16.03
CA ILE A 161 9.87 8.17 15.10
C ILE A 161 8.56 7.56 15.56
N ILE A 162 7.56 7.56 14.67
CA ILE A 162 6.15 7.27 14.99
C ILE A 162 5.73 5.93 14.41
N ASN A 163 5.23 5.05 15.27
CA ASN A 163 4.62 3.77 14.95
C ASN A 163 3.08 3.89 14.95
N GLY A 164 2.44 3.46 13.88
CA GLY A 164 0.99 3.52 13.73
C GLY A 164 0.45 4.87 13.27
N PRO A 165 -0.85 5.17 13.53
CA PRO A 165 -1.50 6.42 13.14
C PRO A 165 -0.79 7.63 13.77
N GLY A 166 -0.35 8.55 12.92
CA GLY A 166 0.50 9.66 13.32
C GLY A 166 -0.25 10.95 13.68
N GLU A 167 -1.51 11.09 13.31
CA GLU A 167 -2.24 12.35 13.30
C GLU A 167 -2.25 13.02 14.68
N ARG A 168 -2.77 12.32 15.70
CA ARG A 168 -2.81 12.83 17.08
C ARG A 168 -1.43 12.90 17.72
N CYS A 169 -0.56 11.94 17.41
CA CYS A 169 0.80 11.91 17.93
C CYS A 169 1.58 13.16 17.50
N ILE A 170 1.49 13.54 16.23
CA ILE A 170 2.15 14.72 15.69
C ILE A 170 1.57 15.99 16.30
N ASP A 171 0.25 16.08 16.45
CA ASP A 171 -0.41 17.23 17.10
C ASP A 171 0.07 17.41 18.56
N GLU A 172 0.12 16.33 19.35
CA GLU A 172 0.64 16.33 20.71
C GLU A 172 2.13 16.78 20.76
N ILE A 173 2.96 16.28 19.83
CA ILE A 173 4.37 16.71 19.75
C ILE A 173 4.48 18.20 19.45
N ILE A 174 3.71 18.70 18.47
CA ILE A 174 3.73 20.13 18.12
C ILE A 174 3.31 21.00 19.30
N GLN A 175 2.25 20.62 20.00
CA GLN A 175 1.76 21.34 21.17
C GLN A 175 2.80 21.36 22.29
N ASP A 176 3.45 20.25 22.57
CA ASP A 176 4.47 20.15 23.62
C ASP A 176 5.76 20.92 23.25
N LEU A 177 6.16 20.93 21.98
CA LEU A 177 7.27 21.75 21.50
C LEU A 177 6.98 23.24 21.64
N ASN A 178 5.77 23.69 21.32
CA ASN A 178 5.36 25.09 21.45
C ASN A 178 5.29 25.54 22.93
N ASN A 179 4.98 24.63 23.84
CA ASN A 179 4.88 24.92 25.26
C ASN A 179 6.22 24.78 26.02
N ASN A 180 7.34 24.52 25.33
CA ASN A 180 8.66 24.26 25.93
C ASN A 180 8.62 23.19 27.04
N THR A 181 7.80 22.15 26.87
CA THR A 181 7.68 21.06 27.84
C THR A 181 8.92 20.18 27.86
N ASN A 182 9.20 19.58 29.02
CA ASN A 182 10.39 18.75 29.25
C ASN A 182 10.49 17.57 28.28
N SER A 183 11.71 17.22 27.87
CA SER A 183 12.02 16.11 26.96
C SER A 183 11.43 14.75 27.40
N ASP A 184 11.24 14.56 28.71
CA ASP A 184 10.72 13.31 29.26
C ASP A 184 9.23 13.08 28.94
N LYS A 185 8.45 14.15 28.82
CA LYS A 185 7.06 14.07 28.42
C LYS A 185 6.93 13.69 26.94
N LEU A 186 7.80 14.22 26.08
CA LEU A 186 7.81 13.91 24.66
C LEU A 186 8.06 12.42 24.37
N SER A 187 8.94 11.78 25.15
CA SER A 187 9.22 10.34 25.01
C SER A 187 8.05 9.45 25.44
N SER A 188 7.10 9.95 26.22
CA SER A 188 5.93 9.22 26.71
C SER A 188 4.70 9.30 25.79
N ILE A 189 4.75 10.11 24.74
CA ILE A 189 3.64 10.24 23.77
C ILE A 189 3.36 8.91 23.10
N ASN A 190 2.08 8.57 22.96
CA ASN A 190 1.65 7.34 22.31
C ASN A 190 2.13 7.28 20.85
N GLY A 191 2.61 6.11 20.43
CA GLY A 191 3.15 5.87 19.10
C GLY A 191 4.64 6.17 18.93
N ILE A 192 5.29 6.85 19.87
CA ILE A 192 6.75 7.10 19.78
C ILE A 192 7.53 5.80 20.00
N ILE A 193 8.53 5.59 19.14
CA ILE A 193 9.51 4.51 19.29
C ILE A 193 10.73 5.05 20.03
N ASN A 194 11.12 4.35 21.10
CA ASN A 194 12.23 4.70 21.97
C ASN A 194 13.28 3.59 21.99
N TYR A 195 14.51 3.94 22.38
CA TYR A 195 15.57 2.99 22.73
C TYR A 195 15.86 3.11 24.23
N ILE A 196 15.44 2.11 25.01
CA ILE A 196 15.50 2.10 26.46
C ILE A 196 16.16 0.81 26.91
N ASP A 197 17.22 0.91 27.72
CA ASP A 197 17.94 -0.24 28.30
C ASP A 197 18.37 -1.31 27.29
N GLY A 198 18.77 -0.89 26.08
CA GLY A 198 19.19 -1.80 25.02
C GLY A 198 18.05 -2.39 24.17
N GLU A 199 16.81 -2.01 24.46
CA GLU A 199 15.60 -2.49 23.79
C GLU A 199 14.91 -1.42 22.96
N ILE A 200 14.39 -1.83 21.81
CA ILE A 200 13.56 -0.98 20.92
C ILE A 200 12.10 -1.14 21.35
N ILE A 201 11.54 -0.09 21.92
CA ILE A 201 10.19 -0.12 22.50
C ILE A 201 9.32 0.96 21.84
N SER A 202 8.14 0.58 21.38
CA SER A 202 7.11 1.54 20.97
C SER A 202 6.12 1.75 22.10
N ASN A 203 5.81 3.00 22.38
CA ASN A 203 4.65 3.32 23.21
C ASN A 203 3.38 2.77 22.53
N PRO A 204 2.27 2.58 23.27
CA PRO A 204 1.01 2.13 22.70
C PRO A 204 0.61 2.98 21.49
N THR A 205 0.20 2.34 20.40
CA THR A 205 -0.21 3.07 19.21
C THR A 205 -1.55 3.76 19.40
N MET A 206 -1.73 4.90 18.75
CA MET A 206 -3.02 5.57 18.70
C MET A 206 -4.05 4.75 17.92
N LYS A 207 -5.33 4.86 18.28
CA LYS A 207 -6.42 4.34 17.44
C LYS A 207 -6.53 5.22 16.19
N PRO A 208 -6.72 4.66 14.99
CA PRO A 208 -6.94 5.46 13.79
C PRO A 208 -8.21 6.30 13.90
N LEU A 209 -8.24 7.41 13.18
CA LEU A 209 -9.40 8.29 13.05
C LEU A 209 -9.93 8.24 11.62
N ILE A 210 -11.23 8.38 11.47
CA ILE A 210 -11.83 8.65 10.16
C ILE A 210 -11.66 10.14 9.90
N ILE A 211 -10.87 10.46 8.88
CA ILE A 211 -10.50 11.83 8.54
C ILE A 211 -10.77 12.02 7.05
N LYS A 212 -11.46 13.10 6.72
CA LYS A 212 -11.58 13.55 5.34
C LYS A 212 -10.18 13.94 4.83
N PRO A 213 -9.64 13.27 3.81
CA PRO A 213 -8.30 13.58 3.33
C PRO A 213 -8.25 14.96 2.67
N ASP A 214 -7.15 15.65 2.88
CA ASP A 214 -6.87 16.93 2.26
C ASP A 214 -5.39 17.04 1.89
N TRP A 215 -5.10 17.27 0.61
CA TRP A 215 -3.73 17.38 0.10
C TRP A 215 -3.25 18.84 0.00
N GLY A 216 -4.03 19.79 0.49
CA GLY A 216 -3.62 21.21 0.58
C GLY A 216 -3.22 21.80 -0.77
N ASP A 217 -1.98 22.30 -0.83
CA ASP A 217 -1.38 22.95 -2.00
C ASP A 217 -0.63 21.98 -2.95
N MET A 218 -0.72 20.67 -2.72
CA MET A 218 -0.01 19.69 -3.54
C MET A 218 -0.54 19.69 -4.97
N ASP A 219 0.36 19.73 -5.95
CA ASP A 219 -0.03 19.60 -7.36
C ASP A 219 -0.52 18.17 -7.65
N LEU A 220 -1.82 18.03 -7.82
CA LEU A 220 -2.46 16.75 -8.10
C LEU A 220 -2.54 16.42 -9.60
N SER A 221 -2.06 17.28 -10.49
CA SER A 221 -2.11 17.07 -11.94
C SER A 221 -1.38 15.81 -12.41
N TYR A 222 -0.34 15.40 -11.69
CA TYR A 222 0.38 14.16 -11.96
C TYR A 222 -0.47 12.90 -11.79
N TYR A 223 -1.47 12.94 -10.93
CA TYR A 223 -2.32 11.78 -10.62
C TYR A 223 -3.52 11.65 -11.56
N THR A 224 -3.76 12.66 -12.41
CA THR A 224 -4.80 12.59 -13.45
C THR A 224 -4.30 11.94 -14.74
N LYS A 225 -2.98 11.80 -14.89
CA LYS A 225 -2.34 11.35 -16.11
C LYS A 225 -1.87 9.91 -15.97
N CYS A 226 -2.27 9.06 -16.90
CA CYS A 226 -1.51 7.86 -17.18
C CYS A 226 -0.32 8.32 -18.03
N MET A 227 0.88 8.33 -17.46
CA MET A 227 2.05 8.83 -18.16
C MET A 227 2.60 7.70 -19.03
N ILE A 228 2.25 7.75 -20.30
CA ILE A 228 2.93 7.00 -21.36
C ILE A 228 3.86 8.01 -22.04
N SER A 229 5.15 7.72 -22.05
CA SER A 229 6.08 8.57 -22.83
C SER A 229 5.64 8.55 -24.28
N GLU A 230 5.47 9.73 -24.89
CA GLU A 230 4.99 9.84 -26.28
C GLU A 230 5.87 9.09 -27.29
N ASN A 231 7.16 8.99 -27.00
CA ASN A 231 8.13 8.30 -27.86
C ASN A 231 8.13 6.77 -27.70
N ASP A 232 7.62 6.24 -26.58
CA ASP A 232 7.66 4.80 -26.29
C ASP A 232 6.33 4.11 -26.60
N SER A 233 5.25 4.85 -26.81
CA SER A 233 3.91 4.28 -27.03
C SER A 233 3.84 3.40 -28.28
N GLU A 234 4.39 3.84 -29.42
CA GLU A 234 4.39 3.06 -30.66
C GLU A 234 5.37 1.89 -30.61
N LYS A 235 6.53 2.08 -29.99
CA LYS A 235 7.54 1.04 -29.83
C LYS A 235 7.07 -0.03 -28.84
N ALA A 236 6.51 0.38 -27.74
CA ALA A 236 5.97 -0.49 -26.71
C ALA A 236 4.77 -1.32 -27.20
N ILE A 237 3.92 -0.73 -28.07
CA ILE A 237 2.83 -1.44 -28.75
C ILE A 237 3.38 -2.53 -29.68
N LYS A 238 4.43 -2.21 -30.45
CA LYS A 238 5.01 -3.15 -31.43
C LYS A 238 5.79 -4.30 -30.80
N GLU A 239 6.36 -4.07 -29.62
CA GLU A 239 7.28 -5.03 -29.00
C GLU A 239 6.61 -5.88 -27.89
N ASN A 240 5.32 -5.69 -27.58
CA ASN A 240 4.62 -6.32 -26.43
C ASN A 240 5.41 -6.20 -25.10
N LEU A 241 6.22 -5.15 -24.96
CA LEU A 241 7.26 -5.01 -23.94
C LEU A 241 6.82 -4.11 -22.78
N ILE A 242 5.54 -3.92 -22.58
CA ILE A 242 5.10 -3.13 -21.44
C ILE A 242 4.88 -4.02 -20.26
N TYR A 243 5.79 -3.93 -19.32
CA TYR A 243 5.62 -4.47 -17.98
C TYR A 243 4.97 -3.40 -17.12
N PHE A 244 3.85 -3.76 -16.50
CA PHE A 244 3.25 -2.97 -15.45
C PHE A 244 3.81 -3.45 -14.12
N TYR A 245 4.18 -2.50 -13.30
CA TYR A 245 4.51 -2.82 -11.94
C TYR A 245 3.22 -3.12 -11.16
N LYS A 246 3.27 -4.20 -10.43
CA LYS A 246 2.29 -4.53 -9.42
C LYS A 246 2.53 -3.64 -8.21
N TRP A 247 2.06 -2.43 -8.25
CA TRP A 247 1.82 -1.64 -7.07
C TRP A 247 0.72 -2.38 -6.27
N PRO A 248 0.79 -2.50 -4.92
CA PRO A 248 -0.11 -3.40 -4.17
C PRO A 248 -1.58 -3.20 -4.44
N ASP A 249 -1.95 -2.13 -5.09
CA ASP A 249 -3.34 -1.83 -5.38
C ASP A 249 -3.65 -1.36 -6.79
N THR A 250 -2.72 -1.42 -7.76
CA THR A 250 -3.02 -0.64 -8.93
C THR A 250 -2.81 -1.21 -10.31
N PHE A 251 -1.77 -1.94 -10.68
CA PHE A 251 -1.59 -2.08 -12.14
C PHE A 251 -0.80 -3.28 -12.63
N ALA A 252 -1.34 -4.03 -13.55
CA ALA A 252 -0.63 -4.73 -14.60
C ALA A 252 -1.55 -4.99 -15.78
N GLY A 253 -1.03 -5.00 -16.98
CA GLY A 253 -1.89 -5.27 -18.04
C GLY A 253 -1.35 -5.30 -19.47
N SER A 254 -2.15 -5.78 -20.45
CA SER A 254 -1.77 -5.81 -21.85
C SER A 254 -1.87 -4.43 -22.48
N VAL A 255 -0.82 -4.08 -23.18
CA VAL A 255 -0.56 -2.76 -23.74
C VAL A 255 -1.62 -2.28 -24.69
N GLY A 256 -2.07 -3.13 -25.58
CA GLY A 256 -3.00 -2.70 -26.64
C GLY A 256 -4.34 -2.20 -26.09
N GLN A 257 -4.83 -2.84 -25.04
CA GLN A 257 -6.11 -2.45 -24.44
C GLN A 257 -5.99 -1.22 -23.57
N ILE A 258 -4.86 -1.06 -22.84
CA ILE A 258 -4.60 0.15 -22.07
C ILE A 258 -4.49 1.35 -23.00
N ILE A 259 -3.78 1.24 -24.11
CA ILE A 259 -3.65 2.35 -25.05
C ILE A 259 -4.98 2.67 -25.70
N ASN A 260 -5.79 1.67 -26.06
CA ASN A 260 -7.12 1.93 -26.57
C ASN A 260 -8.02 2.60 -25.53
N LYS A 261 -7.97 2.13 -24.28
CA LYS A 261 -8.69 2.76 -23.16
C LYS A 261 -8.12 4.12 -22.83
N TYR A 262 -6.79 4.28 -22.81
CA TYR A 262 -6.12 5.56 -22.63
C TYR A 262 -6.50 6.56 -23.73
N ASN A 263 -6.50 6.14 -25.00
CA ASN A 263 -6.92 7.01 -26.11
C ASN A 263 -8.40 7.41 -26.01
N LYS A 264 -9.26 6.53 -25.49
CA LYS A 264 -10.66 6.90 -25.19
C LYS A 264 -10.72 7.88 -24.01
N LEU A 265 -9.97 7.65 -22.95
CA LEU A 265 -9.89 8.54 -21.79
C LEU A 265 -9.33 9.91 -22.16
N ARG A 266 -8.24 9.95 -22.93
CA ARG A 266 -7.61 11.20 -23.41
C ARG A 266 -8.56 12.06 -24.26
N ARG A 267 -9.54 11.44 -24.92
CA ARG A 267 -10.55 12.12 -25.76
C ARG A 267 -11.85 12.43 -25.00
N SER A 268 -11.95 12.02 -23.75
CA SER A 268 -13.15 12.23 -22.92
C SER A 268 -12.90 13.34 -21.89
N ASP A 269 -13.98 13.97 -21.42
CA ASP A 269 -13.94 14.97 -20.34
C ASP A 269 -13.42 14.41 -19.00
N VAL A 270 -13.19 13.09 -18.93
CA VAL A 270 -12.70 12.36 -17.76
C VAL A 270 -11.17 12.36 -17.67
N SER A 271 -10.47 12.70 -18.76
CA SER A 271 -9.00 12.62 -18.82
C SER A 271 -8.26 13.46 -17.78
N ASN A 272 -8.94 14.40 -17.15
CA ASN A 272 -8.38 15.27 -16.10
C ASN A 272 -9.02 15.05 -14.72
N LYS A 273 -9.80 13.99 -14.54
CA LYS A 273 -10.44 13.69 -13.27
C LYS A 273 -9.52 12.88 -12.35
N LEU A 274 -9.51 13.24 -11.08
CA LEU A 274 -8.82 12.48 -10.05
C LEU A 274 -9.66 11.29 -9.60
N ILE A 275 -8.99 10.24 -9.16
CA ILE A 275 -9.60 9.19 -8.34
C ILE A 275 -9.19 9.45 -6.91
N ILE A 276 -10.13 9.77 -6.05
CA ILE A 276 -9.87 10.13 -4.67
C ILE A 276 -9.86 8.87 -3.80
N PRO A 277 -8.72 8.53 -3.16
CA PRO A 277 -8.70 7.49 -2.14
C PRO A 277 -9.34 8.01 -0.85
N TYR A 278 -10.20 7.19 -0.22
CA TYR A 278 -10.80 7.52 1.07
C TYR A 278 -11.00 6.25 1.90
N ILE A 279 -10.73 6.34 3.19
CA ILE A 279 -10.92 5.25 4.15
C ILE A 279 -11.84 5.71 5.27
N PHE A 280 -12.89 4.96 5.53
CA PHE A 280 -13.88 5.25 6.57
C PHE A 280 -14.24 4.03 7.41
N ASN A 281 -13.52 2.93 7.28
CA ASN A 281 -13.51 1.87 8.27
C ASN A 281 -12.10 1.32 8.47
N TYR A 282 -11.76 1.07 9.71
CA TYR A 282 -10.49 0.51 10.11
C TYR A 282 -10.74 -0.77 10.88
N ASN A 283 -9.80 -1.70 10.72
CA ASN A 283 -9.85 -3.02 11.30
C ASN A 283 -10.98 -3.89 10.73
N CYS A 284 -10.95 -5.17 11.03
CA CYS A 284 -11.86 -6.13 10.42
C CYS A 284 -12.38 -7.08 11.50
N PRO A 285 -13.69 -7.39 11.55
CA PRO A 285 -14.25 -8.27 12.54
C PRO A 285 -13.93 -9.77 12.34
N TYR A 286 -13.23 -10.10 11.27
CA TYR A 286 -12.86 -11.47 10.91
C TYR A 286 -11.44 -11.81 11.36
N ASN A 287 -11.18 -13.09 11.63
CA ASN A 287 -9.93 -13.59 12.17
C ASN A 287 -9.14 -14.43 11.15
N CYS A 288 -9.09 -13.99 9.89
CA CYS A 288 -8.31 -14.73 8.89
C CYS A 288 -6.87 -14.91 9.36
N ALA A 289 -6.41 -16.16 9.46
CA ALA A 289 -5.19 -16.50 10.17
C ALA A 289 -3.89 -15.90 9.58
N PHE A 290 -3.91 -15.59 8.30
CA PHE A 290 -2.79 -14.97 7.57
C PHE A 290 -2.74 -13.45 7.71
N CYS A 291 -3.82 -12.82 8.19
CA CYS A 291 -3.99 -11.38 8.13
C CYS A 291 -3.40 -10.68 9.36
N THR A 292 -2.83 -9.50 9.16
CA THR A 292 -2.35 -8.64 10.25
C THR A 292 -3.46 -8.14 11.16
N GLN A 293 -4.70 -8.21 10.70
CA GLN A 293 -5.90 -7.80 11.43
C GLN A 293 -6.54 -8.97 12.21
N SER A 294 -5.90 -10.14 12.26
CA SER A 294 -6.41 -11.27 13.02
C SER A 294 -6.24 -11.05 14.54
N ASP A 295 -7.23 -11.51 15.30
CA ASP A 295 -7.23 -11.47 16.78
C ASP A 295 -7.04 -10.06 17.38
N ILE A 296 -7.57 -9.06 16.68
CA ILE A 296 -7.63 -7.70 17.22
C ILE A 296 -8.78 -7.56 18.22
N ASP A 297 -8.60 -6.65 19.16
CA ASP A 297 -9.71 -6.26 20.04
C ASP A 297 -10.87 -5.70 19.22
N ARG A 298 -12.06 -6.28 19.37
CA ARG A 298 -13.26 -5.82 18.66
C ARG A 298 -13.62 -4.36 18.97
N SER A 299 -13.21 -3.83 20.12
CA SER A 299 -13.37 -2.41 20.47
C SER A 299 -12.51 -1.48 19.60
N SER A 300 -11.55 -2.04 18.85
CA SER A 300 -10.71 -1.30 17.91
C SER A 300 -11.31 -1.19 16.50
N ILE A 301 -12.43 -1.89 16.22
CA ILE A 301 -13.12 -1.78 14.93
C ILE A 301 -13.79 -0.42 14.87
N ILE A 302 -13.42 0.35 13.87
CA ILE A 302 -13.94 1.70 13.63
C ILE A 302 -14.69 1.68 12.31
N GLY A 303 -15.95 2.06 12.34
CA GLY A 303 -16.79 2.23 11.16
C GLY A 303 -17.33 3.64 11.08
N GLY A 304 -17.33 4.22 9.88
CA GLY A 304 -17.89 5.54 9.63
C GLY A 304 -19.40 5.59 9.85
N ASP A 305 -19.88 6.73 10.29
CA ASP A 305 -21.30 7.03 10.21
C ASP A 305 -21.67 7.36 8.74
N PRO A 306 -22.72 6.76 8.15
CA PRO A 306 -23.07 6.99 6.76
C PRO A 306 -23.29 8.46 6.40
N ASP A 307 -23.85 9.28 7.32
CA ASP A 307 -24.10 10.69 7.06
C ASP A 307 -22.80 11.48 7.00
N GLU A 308 -21.88 11.25 7.92
CA GLU A 308 -20.58 11.91 7.93
C GLU A 308 -19.72 11.48 6.73
N VAL A 309 -19.72 10.19 6.39
CA VAL A 309 -19.01 9.70 5.19
C VAL A 309 -19.55 10.35 3.92
N ILE A 310 -20.86 10.50 3.78
CA ILE A 310 -21.46 11.15 2.61
C ILE A 310 -21.12 12.64 2.56
N LYS A 311 -21.13 13.35 3.70
CA LYS A 311 -20.67 14.75 3.76
C LYS A 311 -19.23 14.89 3.28
N ASP A 312 -18.34 14.00 3.74
CA ASP A 312 -16.96 13.99 3.30
C ASP A 312 -16.84 13.73 1.80
N VAL A 313 -17.57 12.75 1.28
CA VAL A 313 -17.59 12.43 -0.16
C VAL A 313 -18.08 13.63 -0.99
N ILE A 314 -19.13 14.33 -0.55
CA ILE A 314 -19.62 15.55 -1.22
C ILE A 314 -18.52 16.62 -1.22
N ALA A 315 -17.93 16.89 -0.07
CA ALA A 315 -16.88 17.90 0.05
C ALA A 315 -15.64 17.58 -0.82
N LEU A 316 -15.24 16.30 -0.86
CA LEU A 316 -14.13 15.83 -1.70
C LEU A 316 -14.47 15.95 -3.21
N LYS A 317 -15.69 15.56 -3.58
CA LYS A 317 -16.20 15.69 -4.96
C LYS A 317 -16.14 17.15 -5.43
N GLU A 318 -16.60 18.06 -4.61
CA GLU A 318 -16.61 19.50 -4.92
C GLU A 318 -15.19 20.07 -4.96
N LYS A 319 -14.39 19.81 -3.92
CA LYS A 319 -13.03 20.34 -3.81
C LYS A 319 -12.14 19.92 -4.98
N TYR A 320 -12.19 18.65 -5.36
CA TYR A 320 -11.31 18.08 -6.39
C TYR A 320 -11.97 17.93 -7.76
N ASN A 321 -13.19 18.43 -7.91
CA ASN A 321 -13.97 18.38 -9.16
C ASN A 321 -13.96 16.97 -9.79
N THR A 322 -14.32 15.95 -9.01
CA THR A 322 -14.33 14.56 -9.44
C THR A 322 -15.55 13.80 -8.93
N ASN A 323 -15.97 12.78 -9.70
CA ASN A 323 -17.00 11.82 -9.28
C ASN A 323 -16.40 10.45 -8.92
N TYR A 324 -15.06 10.31 -8.94
CA TYR A 324 -14.40 9.00 -8.85
C TYR A 324 -13.72 8.80 -7.51
N PHE A 325 -14.06 7.69 -6.86
CA PHE A 325 -13.56 7.34 -5.53
C PHE A 325 -13.00 5.92 -5.52
N TYR A 326 -11.89 5.74 -4.83
CA TYR A 326 -11.36 4.45 -4.47
C TYR A 326 -11.38 4.33 -2.95
N PHE A 327 -12.40 3.64 -2.44
CA PHE A 327 -12.48 3.38 -1.02
C PHE A 327 -11.47 2.30 -0.64
N LEU A 328 -10.77 2.50 0.48
CA LEU A 328 -9.68 1.64 0.93
C LEU A 328 -10.04 0.96 2.26
N ASN A 329 -11.26 0.50 2.36
CA ASN A 329 -11.73 -0.17 3.55
C ASN A 329 -11.24 -1.62 3.60
N ASN A 330 -11.08 -2.18 4.80
CA ASN A 330 -10.75 -3.61 4.95
C ASN A 330 -11.83 -4.54 4.38
N ALA A 331 -13.09 -4.14 4.45
CA ALA A 331 -14.22 -4.71 3.74
C ALA A 331 -15.39 -3.73 3.80
N PHE A 332 -15.85 -3.23 2.68
CA PHE A 332 -16.99 -2.30 2.62
C PHE A 332 -18.24 -2.89 3.27
N ASN A 333 -18.50 -4.16 3.02
CA ASN A 333 -19.72 -4.83 3.42
C ASN A 333 -19.64 -5.62 4.75
N PHE A 334 -18.70 -5.26 5.65
CA PHE A 334 -18.67 -5.91 6.96
C PHE A 334 -19.90 -5.58 7.82
N SER A 335 -20.53 -4.43 7.60
CA SER A 335 -21.79 -4.02 8.23
C SER A 335 -22.92 -3.88 7.19
N PRO A 336 -23.84 -4.84 7.08
CA PRO A 336 -24.99 -4.72 6.20
C PRO A 336 -25.82 -3.45 6.41
N LYS A 337 -25.98 -3.03 7.67
CA LYS A 337 -26.71 -1.79 8.01
C LYS A 337 -26.03 -0.54 7.45
N PHE A 338 -24.71 -0.49 7.52
CA PHE A 338 -23.94 0.61 6.91
C PHE A 338 -24.16 0.66 5.41
N VAL A 339 -23.97 -0.47 4.72
CA VAL A 339 -24.15 -0.57 3.26
C VAL A 339 -25.54 -0.09 2.84
N ASP A 340 -26.58 -0.61 3.47
CA ASP A 340 -27.96 -0.29 3.13
C ASP A 340 -28.26 1.20 3.37
N SER A 341 -27.79 1.78 4.49
CA SER A 341 -27.97 3.20 4.81
C SER A 341 -27.20 4.11 3.86
N PHE A 342 -25.90 3.84 3.66
CA PHE A 342 -25.02 4.62 2.77
C PHE A 342 -25.57 4.65 1.35
N CYS A 343 -25.89 3.49 0.78
CA CYS A 343 -26.36 3.41 -0.60
C CYS A 343 -27.73 4.08 -0.78
N LYS A 344 -28.69 3.88 0.14
CA LYS A 344 -30.00 4.55 0.05
C LYS A 344 -29.85 6.05 0.09
N LYS A 345 -29.06 6.58 1.01
CA LYS A 345 -28.85 8.04 1.12
C LYS A 345 -28.22 8.65 -0.13
N ILE A 346 -27.22 7.98 -0.73
CA ILE A 346 -26.64 8.42 -2.00
C ILE A 346 -27.70 8.52 -3.10
N ILE A 347 -28.56 7.52 -3.19
CA ILE A 347 -29.66 7.47 -4.18
C ILE A 347 -30.67 8.56 -3.89
N ASP A 348 -31.11 8.73 -2.64
CA ASP A 348 -32.14 9.69 -2.22
C ASP A 348 -31.74 11.14 -2.54
N ILE A 349 -30.45 11.47 -2.39
CA ILE A 349 -29.94 12.82 -2.71
C ILE A 349 -29.44 12.95 -4.16
N ASN A 350 -29.58 11.92 -4.99
CA ASN A 350 -29.10 11.86 -6.36
C ASN A 350 -27.60 12.22 -6.48
N LEU A 351 -26.75 11.75 -5.54
CA LEU A 351 -25.32 12.00 -5.57
C LEU A 351 -24.65 11.11 -6.62
N GLU A 352 -24.26 11.71 -7.72
CA GLU A 352 -23.57 11.01 -8.80
C GLU A 352 -22.10 10.81 -8.42
N ILE A 353 -21.73 9.57 -8.11
CA ILE A 353 -20.36 9.12 -7.87
C ILE A 353 -20.13 7.74 -8.48
N HIS A 354 -18.86 7.42 -8.74
CA HIS A 354 -18.40 6.10 -9.17
C HIS A 354 -17.35 5.64 -8.16
N TRP A 355 -17.56 4.50 -7.54
CA TRP A 355 -16.67 4.03 -6.49
C TRP A 355 -16.36 2.54 -6.58
N SER A 356 -15.19 2.18 -6.06
CA SER A 356 -14.76 0.80 -5.87
C SER A 356 -14.26 0.59 -4.44
N ASP A 357 -14.33 -0.65 -3.96
CA ASP A 357 -13.82 -1.03 -2.64
C ASP A 357 -13.49 -2.53 -2.58
N CYS A 358 -12.86 -2.94 -1.49
CA CYS A 358 -12.74 -4.34 -1.12
C CYS A 358 -14.03 -4.84 -0.48
N GLY A 359 -14.38 -6.09 -0.74
CA GLY A 359 -15.56 -6.74 -0.19
C GLY A 359 -15.30 -8.18 0.24
N ARG A 360 -16.24 -8.73 0.96
CA ARG A 360 -16.31 -10.16 1.27
C ARG A 360 -17.56 -10.74 0.64
N PHE A 361 -17.52 -11.99 0.24
CA PHE A 361 -18.72 -12.68 -0.29
C PHE A 361 -19.85 -12.76 0.73
N ASN A 362 -19.49 -12.78 2.01
CA ASN A 362 -20.46 -12.85 3.11
C ASN A 362 -21.43 -11.65 3.09
N ASN A 363 -22.67 -11.88 3.49
CA ASN A 363 -23.70 -10.85 3.67
C ASN A 363 -24.11 -10.08 2.39
N LEU A 364 -23.73 -10.55 1.20
CA LEU A 364 -24.18 -9.99 -0.06
C LEU A 364 -25.39 -10.78 -0.58
N THR A 365 -26.43 -10.07 -0.97
CA THR A 365 -27.59 -10.57 -1.70
C THR A 365 -27.67 -9.85 -3.05
N TYR A 366 -28.51 -10.34 -3.97
CA TYR A 366 -28.74 -9.67 -5.25
C TYR A 366 -29.24 -8.24 -5.04
N GLU A 367 -30.21 -8.07 -4.15
CA GLU A 367 -30.85 -6.77 -3.86
C GLU A 367 -29.82 -5.78 -3.27
N ARG A 368 -28.90 -6.25 -2.40
CA ARG A 368 -27.83 -5.39 -1.86
C ARG A 368 -26.82 -4.98 -2.90
N LEU A 369 -26.42 -5.89 -3.79
CA LEU A 369 -25.56 -5.57 -4.92
C LEU A 369 -26.22 -4.60 -5.90
N GLU A 370 -27.53 -4.78 -6.18
CA GLU A 370 -28.31 -3.86 -6.99
C GLU A 370 -28.38 -2.47 -6.34
N LEU A 371 -28.58 -2.41 -5.03
CA LEU A 371 -28.56 -1.15 -4.30
C LEU A 371 -27.19 -0.47 -4.37
N MET A 372 -26.10 -1.23 -4.19
CA MET A 372 -24.73 -0.73 -4.34
C MET A 372 -24.47 -0.21 -5.77
N LYS A 373 -24.92 -0.93 -6.80
CA LYS A 373 -24.78 -0.50 -8.19
C LYS A 373 -25.52 0.81 -8.45
N LYS A 374 -26.75 0.95 -7.96
CA LYS A 374 -27.54 2.18 -8.05
C LYS A 374 -26.88 3.36 -7.33
N ALA A 375 -26.14 3.07 -6.25
CA ALA A 375 -25.36 4.06 -5.51
C ALA A 375 -23.96 4.32 -6.10
N GLY A 376 -23.69 3.85 -7.31
CA GLY A 376 -22.45 4.14 -8.05
C GLY A 376 -21.31 3.15 -7.83
N CYS A 377 -21.53 1.96 -7.23
CA CYS A 377 -20.54 0.91 -7.18
C CYS A 377 -20.21 0.40 -8.59
N VAL A 378 -18.97 0.55 -9.03
CA VAL A 378 -18.53 0.10 -10.35
C VAL A 378 -17.66 -1.14 -10.28
N LYS A 379 -17.01 -1.36 -9.13
CA LYS A 379 -16.06 -2.46 -8.96
C LYS A 379 -15.99 -2.93 -7.51
N LEU A 380 -15.84 -4.24 -7.33
CA LEU A 380 -15.55 -4.89 -6.05
C LEU A 380 -14.35 -5.83 -6.17
N THR A 381 -13.46 -5.80 -5.19
CA THR A 381 -12.35 -6.76 -5.05
C THR A 381 -12.66 -7.70 -3.88
N PHE A 382 -12.77 -8.98 -4.16
CA PHE A 382 -13.09 -9.99 -3.13
C PHE A 382 -11.87 -10.79 -2.71
N GLY A 383 -11.61 -10.85 -1.42
CA GLY A 383 -10.65 -11.82 -0.89
C GLY A 383 -11.22 -13.23 -0.98
N PHE A 384 -10.84 -13.97 -2.00
CA PHE A 384 -11.21 -15.36 -2.25
C PHE A 384 -10.22 -16.33 -1.61
N GLU A 385 -8.94 -16.08 -1.79
CA GLU A 385 -7.73 -16.74 -1.32
C GLU A 385 -7.53 -18.15 -1.85
N SER A 386 -8.51 -19.05 -1.73
CA SER A 386 -8.41 -20.45 -2.16
C SER A 386 -9.76 -21.05 -2.53
N GLY A 387 -9.77 -22.00 -3.45
CA GLY A 387 -10.92 -22.85 -3.78
C GLY A 387 -10.99 -24.16 -2.97
N SER A 388 -10.00 -24.42 -2.11
CA SER A 388 -9.99 -25.61 -1.25
C SER A 388 -10.71 -25.34 0.07
N LEU A 389 -11.73 -26.15 0.38
CA LEU A 389 -12.43 -26.07 1.67
C LEU A 389 -11.48 -26.28 2.85
N LYS A 390 -10.52 -27.22 2.72
CA LYS A 390 -9.49 -27.47 3.73
C LYS A 390 -8.67 -26.21 4.02
N ILE A 391 -8.23 -25.50 2.99
CA ILE A 391 -7.41 -24.28 3.14
C ILE A 391 -8.27 -23.14 3.67
N ILE A 392 -9.50 -22.95 3.18
CA ILE A 392 -10.45 -21.95 3.67
C ILE A 392 -10.69 -22.11 5.17
N GLU A 393 -10.87 -23.36 5.65
CA GLU A 393 -11.03 -23.68 7.05
C GLU A 393 -9.74 -23.43 7.85
N LEU A 394 -8.59 -23.87 7.35
CA LEU A 394 -7.29 -23.68 8.00
C LEU A 394 -6.98 -22.21 8.27
N ILE A 395 -7.30 -21.32 7.31
CA ILE A 395 -7.04 -19.89 7.43
C ILE A 395 -8.20 -19.09 8.05
N ASP A 396 -9.25 -19.75 8.53
CA ASP A 396 -10.49 -19.15 9.06
C ASP A 396 -11.10 -18.05 8.16
N LYS A 397 -11.08 -18.29 6.84
CA LYS A 397 -11.60 -17.30 5.87
C LYS A 397 -13.12 -17.24 5.86
N ARG A 398 -13.81 -18.31 6.23
CA ARG A 398 -15.27 -18.40 6.36
C ARG A 398 -16.02 -18.04 5.08
N ILE A 399 -15.56 -18.51 3.93
CA ILE A 399 -16.25 -18.37 2.65
C ILE A 399 -17.06 -19.64 2.38
N ASN A 400 -18.29 -19.46 1.94
CA ASN A 400 -19.08 -20.52 1.30
C ASN A 400 -18.91 -20.40 -0.21
N LEU A 401 -18.31 -21.40 -0.86
CA LEU A 401 -17.97 -21.37 -2.29
C LEU A 401 -19.21 -21.27 -3.19
N ASP A 402 -20.31 -21.96 -2.85
CA ASP A 402 -21.56 -21.89 -3.62
C ASP A 402 -22.17 -20.49 -3.54
N HIS A 403 -22.03 -19.84 -2.39
CA HIS A 403 -22.49 -18.46 -2.23
C HIS A 403 -21.57 -17.51 -3.01
N ALA A 404 -20.26 -17.73 -2.98
CA ALA A 404 -19.31 -16.95 -3.77
C ALA A 404 -19.63 -17.00 -5.26
N GLU A 405 -19.92 -18.19 -5.80
CA GLU A 405 -20.36 -18.34 -7.20
C GLU A 405 -21.62 -17.52 -7.51
N ARG A 406 -22.62 -17.53 -6.62
CA ARG A 406 -23.83 -16.71 -6.82
C ARG A 406 -23.50 -15.22 -6.81
N VAL A 407 -22.67 -14.76 -5.88
CA VAL A 407 -22.26 -13.34 -5.81
C VAL A 407 -21.52 -12.93 -7.07
N LEU A 408 -20.58 -13.72 -7.58
CA LEU A 408 -19.87 -13.47 -8.84
C LEU A 408 -20.85 -13.32 -10.01
N LYS A 409 -21.83 -14.22 -10.11
CA LYS A 409 -22.86 -14.18 -11.15
C LYS A 409 -23.73 -12.93 -11.03
N TRP A 410 -24.17 -12.59 -9.82
CA TRP A 410 -24.98 -11.38 -9.58
C TRP A 410 -24.23 -10.09 -9.93
N CYS A 411 -22.94 -10.00 -9.56
CA CYS A 411 -22.11 -8.87 -9.97
C CYS A 411 -22.03 -8.73 -11.50
N TYR A 412 -21.85 -9.86 -12.20
CA TYR A 412 -21.82 -9.87 -13.67
C TYR A 412 -23.15 -9.41 -14.27
N GLU A 413 -24.28 -9.89 -13.77
CA GLU A 413 -25.63 -9.52 -14.24
C GLU A 413 -25.91 -8.02 -13.99
N LEU A 414 -25.40 -7.46 -12.90
CA LEU A 414 -25.55 -6.04 -12.55
C LEU A 414 -24.50 -5.13 -13.20
N GLY A 415 -23.53 -5.69 -13.93
CA GLY A 415 -22.45 -4.91 -14.54
C GLY A 415 -21.51 -4.31 -13.50
N ILE A 416 -21.26 -5.01 -12.39
CA ILE A 416 -20.22 -4.68 -11.41
C ILE A 416 -18.97 -5.46 -11.79
N TRP A 417 -17.86 -4.75 -12.00
CA TRP A 417 -16.57 -5.37 -12.24
C TRP A 417 -16.10 -6.14 -10.99
N VAL A 418 -15.59 -7.35 -11.17
CA VAL A 418 -15.11 -8.19 -10.08
C VAL A 418 -13.66 -8.55 -10.25
N ASP A 419 -12.87 -8.21 -9.23
CA ASP A 419 -11.57 -8.84 -8.99
C ASP A 419 -11.69 -9.83 -7.83
N ILE A 420 -10.86 -10.87 -7.85
CA ILE A 420 -10.65 -11.76 -6.70
C ILE A 420 -9.18 -11.80 -6.30
N GLU A 421 -8.91 -11.87 -5.00
CA GLU A 421 -7.58 -12.12 -4.47
C GLU A 421 -7.38 -13.63 -4.31
N VAL A 422 -6.25 -14.15 -4.79
CA VAL A 422 -5.83 -15.55 -4.68
C VAL A 422 -4.49 -15.60 -3.98
N ILE A 423 -4.33 -16.47 -3.00
CA ILE A 423 -3.06 -16.68 -2.32
C ILE A 423 -2.52 -18.06 -2.69
N VAL A 424 -1.27 -18.12 -3.13
CA VAL A 424 -0.53 -19.38 -3.36
C VAL A 424 0.53 -19.59 -2.31
N GLY A 425 0.78 -20.83 -1.93
CA GLY A 425 1.80 -21.17 -0.96
C GLY A 425 1.37 -21.05 0.49
N LEU A 426 0.07 -21.06 0.76
CA LEU A 426 -0.42 -21.17 2.13
C LEU A 426 0.10 -22.46 2.80
N PRO A 427 0.31 -22.46 4.13
CA PRO A 427 0.70 -23.65 4.86
C PRO A 427 -0.23 -24.84 4.51
N GLN A 428 0.35 -26.02 4.30
CA GLN A 428 -0.39 -27.25 3.97
C GLN A 428 -1.22 -27.19 2.67
N GLU A 429 -0.97 -26.21 1.79
CA GLU A 429 -1.56 -26.18 0.46
C GLU A 429 -0.83 -27.18 -0.46
N TYR A 430 -1.54 -28.23 -0.89
CA TYR A 430 -1.02 -29.25 -1.78
C TYR A 430 -1.59 -29.10 -3.19
N ASP A 431 -1.17 -30.00 -4.09
CA ASP A 431 -1.60 -29.93 -5.49
C ASP A 431 -3.11 -30.06 -5.65
N GLU A 432 -3.76 -30.88 -4.81
CA GLU A 432 -5.22 -31.03 -4.82
C GLU A 432 -5.91 -29.73 -4.42
N ASP A 433 -5.39 -29.03 -3.41
CA ASP A 433 -5.92 -27.76 -2.92
C ASP A 433 -5.76 -26.66 -3.97
N PHE A 434 -4.58 -26.60 -4.59
CA PHE A 434 -4.32 -25.67 -5.66
C PHE A 434 -5.16 -25.97 -6.92
N ASN A 435 -5.35 -27.26 -7.27
CA ASN A 435 -6.21 -27.63 -8.37
C ASN A 435 -7.67 -27.24 -8.12
N ALA A 436 -8.19 -27.41 -6.90
CA ALA A 436 -9.51 -26.93 -6.52
C ALA A 436 -9.66 -25.40 -6.72
N THR A 437 -8.62 -24.64 -6.42
CA THR A 437 -8.57 -23.18 -6.70
C THR A 437 -8.63 -22.91 -8.20
N CYS A 438 -7.86 -23.62 -9.01
CA CYS A 438 -7.89 -23.51 -10.48
C CYS A 438 -9.25 -23.89 -11.06
N GLU A 439 -9.88 -24.95 -10.56
CA GLU A 439 -11.20 -25.42 -11.00
C GLU A 439 -12.28 -24.38 -10.71
N PHE A 440 -12.29 -23.79 -9.49
CA PHE A 440 -13.21 -22.72 -9.15
C PHE A 440 -13.07 -21.53 -10.08
N ILE A 441 -11.83 -21.07 -10.33
CA ILE A 441 -11.55 -19.96 -11.23
C ILE A 441 -12.03 -20.28 -12.65
N ASN A 442 -11.70 -21.45 -13.19
CA ASN A 442 -12.12 -21.86 -14.53
C ASN A 442 -13.63 -21.93 -14.68
N LYS A 443 -14.32 -22.51 -13.70
CA LYS A 443 -15.79 -22.60 -13.67
C LYS A 443 -16.44 -21.21 -13.70
N ASN A 444 -15.84 -20.26 -13.02
CA ASN A 444 -16.38 -18.91 -12.84
C ASN A 444 -15.71 -17.85 -13.72
N LYS A 445 -14.85 -18.25 -14.66
CA LYS A 445 -14.04 -17.35 -15.49
C LYS A 445 -14.85 -16.28 -16.20
N LYS A 446 -16.09 -16.55 -16.58
CA LYS A 446 -16.99 -15.59 -17.22
C LYS A 446 -17.37 -14.43 -16.29
N TYR A 447 -17.39 -14.66 -14.97
CA TYR A 447 -17.87 -13.72 -13.96
C TYR A 447 -16.74 -13.00 -13.23
N ILE A 448 -15.48 -13.45 -13.43
CA ILE A 448 -14.28 -12.86 -12.84
C ILE A 448 -13.58 -12.04 -13.92
N ASN A 449 -13.46 -10.74 -13.70
CA ASN A 449 -12.78 -9.85 -14.64
C ASN A 449 -11.27 -9.95 -14.48
N TYR A 450 -10.79 -10.06 -13.25
CA TYR A 450 -9.39 -10.21 -12.94
C TYR A 450 -9.18 -10.98 -11.64
N PHE A 451 -8.05 -11.68 -11.49
CA PHE A 451 -7.62 -12.23 -10.21
C PHE A 451 -6.18 -11.89 -9.89
N TRP A 452 -6.00 -11.41 -8.67
CA TRP A 452 -4.71 -11.07 -8.10
C TRP A 452 -4.06 -12.34 -7.59
N ILE A 453 -2.81 -12.58 -7.98
CA ILE A 453 -2.05 -13.73 -7.53
C ILE A 453 -1.04 -13.27 -6.50
N ASN A 454 -1.29 -13.59 -5.25
CA ASN A 454 -0.45 -13.24 -4.13
C ASN A 454 0.34 -14.46 -3.67
N GLU A 455 1.65 -14.30 -3.47
CA GLU A 455 2.44 -15.29 -2.78
C GLU A 455 2.25 -15.12 -1.28
N PHE A 456 2.06 -16.23 -0.56
CA PHE A 456 1.88 -16.19 0.88
C PHE A 456 3.19 -15.81 1.59
N PHE A 457 3.09 -14.85 2.49
CA PHE A 457 4.14 -14.42 3.40
C PHE A 457 3.65 -14.49 4.84
N VAL A 458 4.51 -15.00 5.74
CA VAL A 458 4.18 -15.02 7.16
C VAL A 458 4.47 -13.65 7.76
N VAL A 459 3.42 -12.96 8.17
CA VAL A 459 3.56 -11.70 8.91
C VAL A 459 3.60 -12.01 10.41
N PRO A 460 4.60 -11.56 11.17
CA PRO A 460 4.81 -11.97 12.57
C PRO A 460 3.62 -11.72 13.50
N ASN A 461 2.85 -10.67 13.28
CA ASN A 461 1.68 -10.34 14.10
C ASN A 461 0.38 -11.01 13.62
N SER A 462 0.39 -11.79 12.54
CA SER A 462 -0.73 -12.65 12.15
C SER A 462 -0.87 -13.85 13.07
N LEU A 463 -2.02 -14.54 13.07
CA LEU A 463 -2.18 -15.79 13.84
C LEU A 463 -1.18 -16.86 13.40
N ILE A 464 -0.92 -16.99 12.09
CA ILE A 464 0.10 -17.91 11.57
C ILE A 464 1.49 -17.53 12.08
N GLY A 465 1.82 -16.25 12.11
CA GLY A 465 3.13 -15.77 12.59
C GLY A 465 3.33 -15.95 14.08
N ARG A 466 2.28 -15.78 14.88
CA ARG A 466 2.33 -15.93 16.35
C ARG A 466 2.29 -17.38 16.81
N TYR A 467 1.64 -18.27 16.06
CA TYR A 467 1.43 -19.67 16.41
C TYR A 467 1.78 -20.60 15.23
N PRO A 468 3.00 -20.52 14.66
CA PRO A 468 3.36 -21.21 13.43
C PRO A 468 3.19 -22.72 13.51
N GLU A 469 3.51 -23.32 14.66
CA GLU A 469 3.41 -24.77 14.89
C GLU A 469 1.96 -25.27 14.73
N LYS A 470 0.97 -24.45 15.13
CA LYS A 470 -0.45 -24.77 14.96
C LYS A 470 -0.83 -24.93 13.48
N TYR A 471 -0.09 -24.28 12.60
CA TYR A 471 -0.29 -24.35 11.14
C TYR A 471 0.70 -25.29 10.45
N GLY A 472 1.45 -26.09 11.24
CA GLY A 472 2.40 -27.08 10.73
C GLY A 472 3.63 -26.46 10.09
N ILE A 473 4.05 -25.28 10.51
CA ILE A 473 5.20 -24.57 9.99
C ILE A 473 6.16 -24.13 11.09
N GLU A 474 7.38 -23.88 10.66
CA GLU A 474 8.46 -23.32 11.48
C GLU A 474 9.03 -22.12 10.71
N LEU A 475 9.12 -20.97 11.39
CA LEU A 475 9.66 -19.75 10.81
C LEU A 475 11.16 -19.86 10.58
N ILE A 476 11.66 -19.26 9.50
CA ILE A 476 13.10 -19.21 9.24
C ILE A 476 13.75 -18.28 10.27
N LYS A 477 14.66 -18.85 11.09
CA LYS A 477 15.38 -18.10 12.13
C LYS A 477 16.70 -17.49 11.62
N ASP A 478 17.31 -18.13 10.63
CA ASP A 478 18.53 -17.61 9.99
C ASP A 478 18.16 -16.57 8.93
N ILE A 479 17.63 -15.47 9.43
CA ILE A 479 17.28 -14.33 8.60
C ILE A 479 18.58 -13.59 8.30
N ASN A 480 18.81 -13.34 7.03
CA ASN A 480 19.90 -12.50 6.57
C ASN A 480 19.96 -11.22 7.41
N ASN A 481 21.13 -10.87 7.88
CA ASN A 481 21.30 -9.62 8.59
C ASN A 481 20.98 -8.44 7.65
N TYR A 482 20.64 -7.31 8.25
CA TYR A 482 20.28 -6.09 7.57
C TYR A 482 21.26 -5.70 6.42
N ARG A 483 22.58 -5.87 6.65
CA ARG A 483 23.61 -5.58 5.62
C ARG A 483 23.44 -6.41 4.37
N LYS A 484 23.19 -7.70 4.51
CA LYS A 484 22.99 -8.60 3.37
C LYS A 484 21.70 -8.30 2.61
N LEU A 485 20.67 -7.84 3.30
CA LEU A 485 19.44 -7.36 2.66
C LEU A 485 19.73 -6.11 1.80
N LEU A 486 20.51 -5.16 2.31
CA LEU A 486 20.90 -3.97 1.55
C LEU A 486 21.74 -4.32 0.33
N ASP A 487 22.78 -5.16 0.47
CA ASP A 487 23.61 -5.59 -0.65
C ASP A 487 22.80 -6.26 -1.77
N ASN A 488 21.81 -7.06 -1.39
CA ASN A 488 20.93 -7.70 -2.36
C ASN A 488 20.04 -6.67 -3.07
N ASN A 489 19.50 -5.71 -2.36
CA ASN A 489 18.70 -4.64 -2.96
C ASN A 489 19.54 -3.73 -3.86
N LEU A 490 20.80 -3.44 -3.51
CA LEU A 490 21.73 -2.72 -4.39
C LEU A 490 21.98 -3.48 -5.71
N LYS A 491 22.21 -4.81 -5.63
CA LYS A 491 22.39 -5.64 -6.83
C LYS A 491 21.14 -5.62 -7.72
N MET A 492 19.95 -5.67 -7.12
CA MET A 492 18.69 -5.53 -7.85
C MET A 492 18.57 -4.16 -8.50
N PHE A 493 18.86 -3.11 -7.76
CA PHE A 493 18.85 -1.74 -8.26
C PHE A 493 19.78 -1.56 -9.48
N LYS A 494 20.97 -2.17 -9.44
CA LYS A 494 21.94 -2.18 -10.55
C LYS A 494 21.61 -3.15 -11.68
N ARG A 495 20.51 -3.91 -11.57
CA ARG A 495 20.13 -4.99 -12.50
C ARG A 495 21.20 -6.09 -12.65
N GLU A 496 22.02 -6.28 -11.63
CA GLU A 496 23.07 -7.30 -11.62
C GLU A 496 22.56 -8.70 -11.20
N SER A 497 21.30 -8.82 -10.76
CA SER A 497 20.72 -10.08 -10.29
C SER A 497 19.20 -10.11 -10.38
N ASP A 498 18.67 -11.10 -11.09
CA ASP A 498 17.22 -11.40 -11.13
C ASP A 498 16.72 -12.17 -9.89
N ASN A 499 17.63 -12.62 -9.02
CA ASN A 499 17.34 -13.54 -7.92
C ASN A 499 17.07 -12.86 -6.57
N VAL A 500 16.96 -11.54 -6.52
CA VAL A 500 16.89 -10.80 -5.25
C VAL A 500 15.53 -10.93 -4.55
N MET A 501 14.45 -11.17 -5.28
CA MET A 501 13.15 -11.42 -4.66
C MET A 501 13.18 -12.60 -3.68
N THR A 502 13.96 -13.65 -3.98
CA THR A 502 14.12 -14.80 -3.08
C THR A 502 14.84 -14.48 -1.76
N SER A 503 15.69 -13.48 -1.73
CA SER A 503 16.43 -13.11 -0.52
C SER A 503 15.60 -12.30 0.47
N ASN A 504 14.80 -11.37 -0.02
CA ASN A 504 13.91 -10.57 0.81
C ASN A 504 12.72 -11.41 1.31
N SER A 505 12.26 -12.37 0.50
CA SER A 505 11.18 -13.27 0.89
C SER A 505 11.55 -14.24 2.02
N LYS A 506 12.85 -14.48 2.29
CA LYS A 506 13.26 -15.22 3.50
C LYS A 506 12.85 -14.54 4.80
N LEU A 507 12.73 -13.22 4.82
CA LEU A 507 12.25 -12.46 5.98
C LEU A 507 10.85 -12.91 6.43
N PHE A 508 10.05 -13.38 5.47
CA PHE A 508 8.68 -13.85 5.66
C PHE A 508 8.55 -15.35 5.44
N GLY A 509 9.69 -16.05 5.36
CA GLY A 509 9.76 -17.43 4.95
C GLY A 509 9.50 -18.41 6.10
N PHE A 510 9.12 -19.60 5.71
CA PHE A 510 8.88 -20.71 6.62
C PHE A 510 9.25 -22.05 5.98
N ASN A 511 9.49 -23.05 6.81
CA ASN A 511 9.52 -24.45 6.40
C ASN A 511 8.23 -25.12 6.88
N GLU A 512 7.74 -26.11 6.15
CA GLU A 512 6.71 -27.02 6.66
C GLU A 512 7.35 -28.10 7.53
N ILE A 513 6.81 -28.32 8.71
CA ILE A 513 7.33 -29.34 9.65
C ILE A 513 7.24 -30.71 8.98
N ASN A 514 8.40 -31.41 8.89
CA ASN A 514 8.56 -32.74 8.27
C ASN A 514 8.16 -32.83 6.77
N ARG A 515 8.15 -31.71 6.02
CA ARG A 515 7.75 -31.69 4.61
C ARG A 515 8.64 -30.81 3.73
N ARG A 516 8.11 -29.71 3.23
CA ARG A 516 8.81 -28.82 2.30
C ARG A 516 9.64 -27.79 3.04
N ASN A 517 10.88 -27.63 2.65
CA ASN A 517 11.69 -26.48 3.06
C ASN A 517 11.31 -25.24 2.25
N PHE A 518 11.80 -24.10 2.67
CA PHE A 518 11.54 -22.82 2.03
C PHE A 518 11.83 -22.80 0.54
N ASP A 519 12.97 -23.34 0.09
CA ASP A 519 13.36 -23.32 -1.33
C ASP A 519 12.41 -24.17 -2.20
N ALA A 520 11.95 -25.30 -1.65
CA ALA A 520 10.95 -26.14 -2.30
C ALA A 520 9.59 -25.41 -2.40
N ILE A 521 9.18 -24.70 -1.35
CA ILE A 521 7.94 -23.89 -1.33
C ILE A 521 8.02 -22.80 -2.40
N VAL A 522 9.12 -22.03 -2.44
CA VAL A 522 9.31 -20.97 -3.45
C VAL A 522 9.31 -21.53 -4.87
N SER A 523 9.97 -22.68 -5.09
CA SER A 523 9.96 -23.32 -6.42
C SER A 523 8.55 -23.77 -6.85
N ASP A 524 7.78 -24.31 -5.93
CA ASP A 524 6.39 -24.71 -6.14
C ASP A 524 5.48 -23.50 -6.42
N ASN A 525 5.60 -22.45 -5.61
CA ASN A 525 4.85 -21.22 -5.78
C ASN A 525 5.07 -20.60 -7.16
N ARG A 526 6.30 -20.57 -7.67
CA ARG A 526 6.60 -20.09 -9.03
C ARG A 526 5.83 -20.85 -10.11
N LYS A 527 5.72 -22.18 -9.98
CA LYS A 527 4.95 -23.00 -10.92
C LYS A 527 3.45 -22.68 -10.84
N LYS A 528 2.93 -22.56 -9.62
CA LYS A 528 1.53 -22.21 -9.36
C LYS A 528 1.19 -20.82 -9.91
N ILE A 529 2.03 -19.82 -9.64
CA ILE A 529 1.88 -18.46 -10.16
C ILE A 529 1.90 -18.46 -11.69
N SER A 530 2.86 -19.15 -12.31
CA SER A 530 2.91 -19.28 -13.77
C SER A 530 1.64 -19.91 -14.34
N LYS A 531 1.13 -20.99 -13.71
CA LYS A 531 -0.11 -21.65 -14.14
C LYS A 531 -1.31 -20.70 -14.04
N LEU A 532 -1.48 -20.00 -12.92
CA LEU A 532 -2.56 -19.03 -12.75
C LEU A 532 -2.43 -17.85 -13.74
N SER A 533 -1.23 -17.32 -13.93
CA SER A 533 -0.99 -16.22 -14.88
C SER A 533 -1.43 -16.61 -16.31
N ASN A 534 -1.20 -17.87 -16.70
CA ASN A 534 -1.66 -18.38 -18.00
C ASN A 534 -3.18 -18.56 -18.09
N MET A 535 -3.88 -18.62 -16.95
CA MET A 535 -5.34 -18.72 -16.90
C MET A 535 -6.03 -17.36 -16.98
N GLN A 536 -5.29 -16.23 -16.73
CA GLN A 536 -5.85 -14.90 -16.87
C GLN A 536 -6.37 -14.67 -18.29
N ASN A 537 -7.47 -13.97 -18.40
CA ASN A 537 -7.91 -13.49 -19.71
C ASN A 537 -6.91 -12.41 -20.18
N SER A 538 -6.22 -12.67 -21.30
CA SER A 538 -5.31 -11.69 -21.91
C SER A 538 -5.97 -10.36 -22.29
N GLU A 539 -7.31 -10.33 -22.32
CA GLU A 539 -8.11 -9.15 -22.62
C GLU A 539 -8.28 -8.19 -21.45
N PHE A 540 -8.07 -8.69 -20.22
CA PHE A 540 -8.26 -7.92 -19.00
C PHE A 540 -6.98 -7.94 -18.19
N ASN A 541 -6.49 -6.82 -17.88
CA ASN A 541 -5.28 -6.72 -17.11
C ASN A 541 -5.38 -5.65 -16.01
N GLU A 542 -4.43 -5.69 -15.11
CA GLU A 542 -4.43 -4.97 -13.84
C GLU A 542 -4.65 -3.45 -13.93
N ALA A 543 -4.31 -2.80 -15.04
CA ALA A 543 -4.62 -1.39 -15.27
C ALA A 543 -6.11 -1.10 -15.17
N ALA A 544 -6.93 -2.12 -15.33
CA ALA A 544 -8.35 -2.03 -15.21
C ALA A 544 -8.87 -1.53 -13.85
N LYS A 545 -8.08 -1.56 -12.77
CA LYS A 545 -8.56 -1.08 -11.45
C LYS A 545 -9.03 0.36 -11.49
N PHE A 546 -8.19 1.27 -11.95
CA PHE A 546 -8.56 2.68 -12.08
C PHE A 546 -9.34 2.95 -13.35
N TYR A 547 -8.93 2.34 -14.46
CA TYR A 547 -9.54 2.59 -15.76
C TYR A 547 -10.94 2.02 -15.88
N THR A 548 -11.28 0.94 -15.16
CA THR A 548 -12.64 0.43 -15.15
C THR A 548 -13.61 1.43 -14.54
N MET A 549 -13.19 2.13 -13.48
CA MET A 549 -13.97 3.21 -12.91
C MET A 549 -14.20 4.34 -13.93
N LEU A 550 -13.17 4.63 -14.73
CA LEU A 550 -13.21 5.69 -15.73
C LEU A 550 -13.83 5.23 -17.06
N CYS A 551 -13.85 3.94 -17.36
CA CYS A 551 -14.33 3.40 -18.65
C CYS A 551 -15.82 3.04 -18.69
N GLU A 552 -16.53 3.06 -17.57
CA GLU A 552 -18.01 2.99 -17.61
C GLU A 552 -18.66 4.25 -18.17
N ILE A 553 -17.87 5.29 -18.39
CA ILE A 553 -18.32 6.50 -19.07
C ILE A 553 -18.30 6.20 -20.56
N LYS A 554 -19.50 6.08 -21.12
CA LYS A 554 -19.75 5.84 -22.56
C LYS A 554 -19.27 6.99 -23.41
#